data_674adae4932154a2455b36d1cd854bf9
#
_entry.id   674adae4932154a2455b36d1cd854bf9
#
_cell.length_a   1.000
_cell.length_b   1.000
_cell.length_c   1.000
_cell.angle_alpha   90.00
_cell.angle_beta   90.00
_cell.angle_gamma   90.00
#
_symmetry.space_group_name_H-M   'P 1'
#
loop_
_entity.id
_entity.type
_entity.pdbx_description
1 polymer ?
#
loop_
_entity_poly.entity_id
_entity_poly.type
_entity_poly.pdbx_seq_one_letter_code
_entity_poly.pdbx_strand_id
1 'polypeptide(L)'
;STMTPFPHYQYTESFAKERDALDPLADFRSRFHFPKINGKDALYFCGNSLGLQPKTAASYLEKELAAWATMGVDGYFHGEDPWYSVRKKSKPILAQILGALPEEVVAMNYLSVNLHLLMVSFYQPTPTRFKIIVEGGAFPSDQYMLETQIKFHGLDPNDVLVELLPRTGEFTLRTEDIVEEIRKQGSSLAMVNMAGIQYYTGQLFDIQAITQAAHEVGAVAGFDLAHAAGNAPLHLHDWDVDFATW
;
A
#
# COMPACT_ATOMS: atom_id res chain seq x y z
N SER A 1 -12.94 16.01 17.35
CA SER A 1 -14.08 15.09 17.25
C SER A 1 -14.03 14.12 18.41
N THR A 2 -15.06 14.13 19.26
CA THR A 2 -15.23 13.18 20.35
C THR A 2 -15.38 11.79 19.75
N MET A 3 -14.36 10.92 19.94
CA MET A 3 -14.48 9.52 19.60
C MET A 3 -15.67 8.94 20.36
N THR A 4 -16.67 8.45 19.65
CA THR A 4 -17.72 7.66 20.23
C THR A 4 -17.09 6.44 20.89
N PRO A 5 -17.34 6.14 22.18
CA PRO A 5 -16.74 4.99 22.82
C PRO A 5 -17.10 3.73 22.02
N PHE A 6 -16.12 2.85 21.79
CA PHE A 6 -16.36 1.58 21.13
C PHE A 6 -17.53 0.87 21.82
N PRO A 7 -18.53 0.39 21.08
CA PRO A 7 -19.66 -0.32 21.68
C PRO A 7 -19.15 -1.57 22.39
N HIS A 8 -19.79 -1.92 23.49
CA HIS A 8 -19.51 -3.16 24.19
C HIS A 8 -19.88 -4.33 23.26
N TYR A 9 -18.87 -5.03 22.70
CA TYR A 9 -19.10 -6.13 21.77
C TYR A 9 -19.80 -7.30 22.44
N GLN A 10 -20.81 -7.84 21.75
CA GLN A 10 -21.53 -9.04 22.17
C GLN A 10 -21.37 -10.08 21.05
N TYR A 11 -21.05 -11.31 21.44
CA TYR A 11 -20.93 -12.43 20.49
C TYR A 11 -22.32 -13.05 20.21
N THR A 12 -23.19 -12.24 19.58
CA THR A 12 -24.58 -12.64 19.26
C THR A 12 -24.96 -12.17 17.85
N GLU A 13 -25.81 -12.94 17.17
CA GLU A 13 -26.33 -12.59 15.85
C GLU A 13 -27.17 -11.31 15.88
N SER A 14 -27.93 -11.08 16.97
CA SER A 14 -28.72 -9.88 17.15
C SER A 14 -27.86 -8.62 17.19
N PHE A 15 -26.74 -8.66 17.92
CA PHE A 15 -25.79 -7.56 17.98
C PHE A 15 -25.17 -7.28 16.59
N ALA A 16 -24.75 -8.33 15.85
CA ALA A 16 -24.22 -8.16 14.51
C ALA A 16 -25.25 -7.49 13.57
N LYS A 17 -26.50 -7.96 13.55
CA LYS A 17 -27.58 -7.36 12.75
C LYS A 17 -27.89 -5.90 13.14
N GLU A 18 -27.83 -5.57 14.41
CA GLU A 18 -27.98 -4.20 14.89
C GLU A 18 -26.82 -3.32 14.36
N ARG A 19 -25.58 -3.81 14.41
CA ARG A 19 -24.43 -3.07 13.89
C ARG A 19 -24.50 -2.89 12.37
N ASP A 20 -24.90 -3.92 11.64
CA ASP A 20 -25.09 -3.84 10.17
C ASP A 20 -26.16 -2.80 9.81
N ALA A 21 -27.27 -2.72 10.58
CA ALA A 21 -28.33 -1.77 10.33
C ALA A 21 -27.95 -0.31 10.64
N LEU A 22 -26.96 -0.11 11.53
CA LEU A 22 -26.43 1.22 11.90
C LEU A 22 -25.21 1.63 11.06
N ASP A 23 -24.72 0.77 10.17
CA ASP A 23 -23.56 1.07 9.33
C ASP A 23 -23.92 2.11 8.26
N PRO A 24 -23.30 3.31 8.27
CA PRO A 24 -23.54 4.33 7.26
C PRO A 24 -23.09 3.92 5.86
N LEU A 25 -22.28 2.86 5.75
CA LEU A 25 -21.76 2.31 4.49
C LEU A 25 -22.56 1.10 3.99
N ALA A 26 -23.62 0.66 4.70
CA ALA A 26 -24.40 -0.54 4.35
C ALA A 26 -24.87 -0.58 2.89
N ASP A 27 -25.27 0.57 2.32
CA ASP A 27 -25.74 0.68 0.93
C ASP A 27 -24.68 0.37 -0.10
N PHE A 28 -23.40 0.52 0.24
CA PHE A 28 -22.31 0.23 -0.69
C PHE A 28 -22.24 -1.24 -1.06
N ARG A 29 -22.68 -2.15 -0.18
CA ARG A 29 -22.71 -3.58 -0.47
C ARG A 29 -23.48 -3.90 -1.77
N SER A 30 -24.56 -3.19 -2.03
CA SER A 30 -25.40 -3.37 -3.22
C SER A 30 -24.69 -3.05 -4.54
N ARG A 31 -23.58 -2.31 -4.50
CA ARG A 31 -22.83 -1.85 -5.67
C ARG A 31 -21.84 -2.90 -6.22
N PHE A 32 -21.67 -4.04 -5.53
CA PHE A 32 -20.69 -5.06 -5.89
C PHE A 32 -21.35 -6.38 -6.23
N HIS A 33 -20.69 -7.18 -7.06
CA HIS A 33 -21.00 -8.60 -7.30
C HIS A 33 -20.36 -9.45 -6.21
N PHE A 34 -21.14 -10.36 -5.64
CA PHE A 34 -20.63 -11.32 -4.66
C PHE A 34 -20.52 -12.71 -5.29
N PRO A 35 -19.40 -13.43 -5.09
CA PRO A 35 -19.32 -14.85 -5.42
C PRO A 35 -20.43 -15.63 -4.74
N LYS A 36 -20.91 -16.69 -5.39
CA LYS A 36 -21.98 -17.54 -4.85
C LYS A 36 -21.40 -18.86 -4.36
N ILE A 37 -21.80 -19.25 -3.15
CA ILE A 37 -21.51 -20.57 -2.58
C ILE A 37 -22.87 -21.20 -2.25
N ASN A 38 -23.17 -22.33 -2.86
CA ASN A 38 -24.46 -23.01 -2.72
C ASN A 38 -25.66 -22.06 -2.94
N GLY A 39 -25.58 -21.20 -3.95
CA GLY A 39 -26.63 -20.26 -4.33
C GLY A 39 -26.80 -19.02 -3.43
N LYS A 40 -26.01 -18.88 -2.38
CA LYS A 40 -26.00 -17.73 -1.47
C LYS A 40 -24.74 -16.87 -1.65
N ASP A 41 -24.82 -15.60 -1.31
CA ASP A 41 -23.64 -14.72 -1.28
C ASP A 41 -22.59 -15.29 -0.34
N ALA A 42 -21.35 -15.36 -0.80
CA ALA A 42 -20.21 -15.73 0.03
C ALA A 42 -19.97 -14.69 1.11
N LEU A 43 -19.49 -15.12 2.28
CA LEU A 43 -18.86 -14.27 3.25
C LEU A 43 -17.44 -13.97 2.73
N TYR A 44 -17.27 -12.79 2.10
CA TYR A 44 -16.06 -12.46 1.37
C TYR A 44 -15.15 -11.54 2.21
N PHE A 45 -14.04 -12.10 2.72
CA PHE A 45 -13.04 -11.40 3.52
C PHE A 45 -11.67 -11.31 2.82
N CYS A 46 -11.62 -11.52 1.50
CA CYS A 46 -10.39 -11.51 0.71
C CYS A 46 -10.17 -10.19 -0.05
N GLY A 47 -10.87 -9.12 0.32
CA GLY A 47 -10.79 -7.83 -0.36
C GLY A 47 -9.39 -7.20 -0.37
N ASN A 48 -8.56 -7.57 0.59
CA ASN A 48 -7.15 -7.20 0.66
C ASN A 48 -6.29 -7.83 -0.45
N SER A 49 -6.71 -8.99 -1.00
CA SER A 49 -6.02 -9.66 -2.11
C SER A 49 -6.65 -9.29 -3.46
N LEU A 50 -7.98 -9.42 -3.55
CA LEU A 50 -8.75 -9.01 -4.72
C LEU A 50 -10.10 -8.47 -4.26
N GLY A 51 -10.37 -7.19 -4.50
CA GLY A 51 -11.65 -6.56 -4.21
C GLY A 51 -12.81 -7.20 -5.00
N LEU A 52 -14.01 -7.09 -4.45
CA LEU A 52 -15.21 -7.49 -5.19
C LEU A 52 -15.38 -6.62 -6.44
N GLN A 53 -15.87 -7.22 -7.53
CA GLN A 53 -16.13 -6.52 -8.79
C GLN A 53 -17.24 -5.48 -8.62
N PRO A 54 -16.98 -4.18 -8.86
CA PRO A 54 -18.04 -3.18 -8.94
C PRO A 54 -19.01 -3.51 -10.11
N LYS A 55 -20.31 -3.36 -9.89
CA LYS A 55 -21.32 -3.60 -10.94
C LYS A 55 -21.16 -2.68 -12.15
N THR A 56 -20.54 -1.52 -11.96
CA THR A 56 -20.26 -0.55 -13.03
C THR A 56 -19.01 -0.88 -13.86
N ALA A 57 -18.19 -1.85 -13.46
CA ALA A 57 -16.92 -2.14 -14.16
C ALA A 57 -17.11 -2.48 -15.65
N ALA A 58 -18.11 -3.30 -15.97
CA ALA A 58 -18.39 -3.68 -17.36
C ALA A 58 -18.76 -2.46 -18.23
N SER A 59 -19.63 -1.57 -17.74
CA SER A 59 -20.04 -0.38 -18.50
C SER A 59 -18.90 0.60 -18.77
N TYR A 60 -17.93 0.72 -17.84
CA TYR A 60 -16.73 1.53 -18.10
C TYR A 60 -15.87 0.91 -19.20
N LEU A 61 -15.67 -0.40 -19.19
CA LEU A 61 -14.91 -1.09 -20.24
C LEU A 61 -15.62 -1.01 -21.60
N GLU A 62 -16.93 -1.20 -21.65
CA GLU A 62 -17.73 -1.08 -22.88
C GLU A 62 -17.61 0.32 -23.48
N LYS A 63 -17.62 1.37 -22.65
CA LYS A 63 -17.44 2.75 -23.08
C LYS A 63 -16.07 2.97 -23.75
N GLU A 64 -14.99 2.44 -23.16
CA GLU A 64 -13.66 2.56 -23.73
C GLU A 64 -13.50 1.75 -25.03
N LEU A 65 -14.09 0.57 -25.12
CA LEU A 65 -14.13 -0.23 -26.35
C LEU A 65 -14.89 0.48 -27.46
N ALA A 66 -16.02 1.10 -27.14
CA ALA A 66 -16.79 1.89 -28.10
C ALA A 66 -16.02 3.14 -28.56
N ALA A 67 -15.32 3.84 -27.67
CA ALA A 67 -14.46 4.97 -28.00
C ALA A 67 -13.36 4.53 -28.99
N TRP A 68 -12.71 3.40 -28.72
CA TRP A 68 -11.69 2.86 -29.63
C TRP A 68 -12.28 2.50 -31.00
N ALA A 69 -13.40 1.79 -31.03
CA ALA A 69 -14.04 1.38 -32.29
C ALA A 69 -14.48 2.55 -33.17
N THR A 70 -14.89 3.68 -32.57
CA THR A 70 -15.44 4.84 -33.30
C THR A 70 -14.43 5.92 -33.62
N MET A 71 -13.43 6.11 -32.78
CA MET A 71 -12.46 7.20 -32.88
C MET A 71 -11.04 6.72 -33.28
N GLY A 72 -10.68 5.46 -33.08
CA GLY A 72 -9.34 4.96 -33.34
C GLY A 72 -8.29 5.83 -32.61
N VAL A 73 -7.28 6.31 -33.32
CA VAL A 73 -6.19 7.13 -32.75
C VAL A 73 -6.68 8.46 -32.17
N ASP A 74 -7.77 9.00 -32.69
CA ASP A 74 -8.32 10.27 -32.19
C ASP A 74 -8.85 10.14 -30.73
N GLY A 75 -9.13 8.93 -30.24
CA GLY A 75 -9.48 8.66 -28.85
C GLY A 75 -8.40 9.08 -27.83
N TYR A 76 -7.14 9.26 -28.27
CA TYR A 76 -6.11 9.82 -27.39
C TYR A 76 -6.40 11.27 -27.00
N PHE A 77 -7.05 12.06 -27.86
CA PHE A 77 -7.19 13.50 -27.70
C PHE A 77 -8.63 13.97 -27.59
N HIS A 78 -9.59 13.15 -28.05
CA HIS A 78 -11.00 13.50 -28.17
C HIS A 78 -11.89 12.54 -27.36
N GLY A 79 -13.17 12.94 -27.22
CA GLY A 79 -14.15 12.18 -26.45
C GLY A 79 -14.32 12.68 -25.02
N GLU A 80 -15.13 11.96 -24.25
CA GLU A 80 -15.43 12.32 -22.86
C GLU A 80 -14.22 12.09 -21.94
N ASP A 81 -13.47 11.01 -22.21
CA ASP A 81 -12.31 10.58 -21.42
C ASP A 81 -11.08 10.36 -22.33
N PRO A 82 -10.43 11.44 -22.85
CA PRO A 82 -9.27 11.30 -23.71
C PRO A 82 -8.14 10.51 -23.03
N TRP A 83 -7.65 9.46 -23.66
CA TRP A 83 -6.69 8.53 -23.06
C TRP A 83 -5.36 9.20 -22.68
N TYR A 84 -4.92 10.21 -23.41
CA TYR A 84 -3.71 10.96 -23.11
C TYR A 84 -3.75 11.65 -21.74
N SER A 85 -4.93 12.00 -21.26
CA SER A 85 -5.13 12.73 -20.00
C SER A 85 -5.83 11.94 -18.90
N VAL A 86 -6.14 10.66 -19.11
CA VAL A 86 -6.89 9.81 -18.15
C VAL A 86 -6.27 9.81 -16.74
N ARG A 87 -4.93 9.82 -16.67
CA ARG A 87 -4.19 9.89 -15.40
C ARG A 87 -4.51 11.15 -14.57
N LYS A 88 -4.89 12.25 -15.23
CA LYS A 88 -5.22 13.50 -14.53
C LYS A 88 -6.48 13.39 -13.67
N LYS A 89 -7.39 12.48 -14.01
CA LYS A 89 -8.62 12.23 -13.24
C LYS A 89 -8.37 11.43 -11.97
N SER A 90 -7.47 10.47 -12.01
CA SER A 90 -7.16 9.61 -10.84
C SER A 90 -6.32 10.33 -9.79
N LYS A 91 -5.43 11.24 -10.19
CA LYS A 91 -4.50 11.91 -9.27
C LYS A 91 -5.15 12.57 -8.05
N PRO A 92 -6.16 13.44 -8.18
CA PRO A 92 -6.76 14.10 -7.02
C PRO A 92 -7.42 13.13 -6.05
N ILE A 93 -8.03 12.06 -6.58
CA ILE A 93 -8.73 11.04 -5.77
C ILE A 93 -7.71 10.19 -5.01
N LEU A 94 -6.67 9.71 -5.70
CA LEU A 94 -5.60 8.94 -5.09
C LEU A 94 -4.85 9.76 -4.04
N ALA A 95 -4.57 11.04 -4.32
CA ALA A 95 -3.94 11.94 -3.38
C ALA A 95 -4.74 12.06 -2.06
N GLN A 96 -6.07 12.18 -2.14
CA GLN A 96 -6.93 12.19 -0.95
C GLN A 96 -6.87 10.89 -0.16
N ILE A 97 -6.86 9.74 -0.83
CA ILE A 97 -6.79 8.42 -0.18
C ILE A 97 -5.46 8.26 0.56
N LEU A 98 -4.38 8.81 0.00
CA LEU A 98 -3.02 8.63 0.50
C LEU A 98 -2.56 9.74 1.45
N GLY A 99 -3.33 10.85 1.56
CA GLY A 99 -2.86 12.03 2.26
C GLY A 99 -1.60 12.62 1.62
N ALA A 100 -1.58 12.69 0.28
CA ALA A 100 -0.51 13.22 -0.54
C ALA A 100 -1.00 14.42 -1.38
N LEU A 101 -0.07 15.16 -1.99
CA LEU A 101 -0.42 16.18 -2.97
C LEU A 101 -0.68 15.53 -4.35
N PRO A 102 -1.55 16.09 -5.20
CA PRO A 102 -1.80 15.54 -6.54
C PRO A 102 -0.53 15.40 -7.40
N GLU A 103 0.45 16.29 -7.23
CA GLU A 103 1.72 16.28 -7.93
C GLU A 103 2.61 15.10 -7.55
N GLU A 104 2.43 14.55 -6.33
CA GLU A 104 3.22 13.46 -5.77
C GLU A 104 2.70 12.08 -6.15
N VAL A 105 1.54 12.00 -6.84
CA VAL A 105 0.85 10.73 -7.11
C VAL A 105 0.73 10.46 -8.60
N VAL A 106 1.00 9.23 -8.98
CA VAL A 106 0.78 8.75 -10.35
C VAL A 106 0.27 7.31 -10.36
N ALA A 107 -0.79 7.05 -11.12
CA ALA A 107 -1.24 5.70 -11.42
C ALA A 107 -0.46 5.17 -12.63
N MET A 108 0.35 4.13 -12.43
CA MET A 108 1.13 3.48 -13.48
C MET A 108 1.48 2.04 -13.07
N ASN A 109 1.68 1.17 -14.04
CA ASN A 109 2.10 -0.23 -13.83
C ASN A 109 1.35 -0.94 -12.68
N TYR A 110 1.93 -2.03 -12.18
CA TYR A 110 1.53 -2.67 -10.93
C TYR A 110 2.67 -2.61 -9.90
N LEU A 111 2.38 -2.90 -8.65
CA LEU A 111 3.21 -2.66 -7.48
C LEU A 111 4.67 -3.10 -7.66
N SER A 112 4.93 -4.35 -8.04
CA SER A 112 6.30 -4.87 -8.11
C SER A 112 7.16 -4.14 -9.15
N VAL A 113 6.57 -3.75 -10.30
CA VAL A 113 7.28 -2.94 -11.31
C VAL A 113 7.57 -1.55 -10.77
N ASN A 114 6.58 -0.91 -10.15
CA ASN A 114 6.75 0.42 -9.57
C ASN A 114 7.83 0.42 -8.47
N LEU A 115 7.83 -0.61 -7.63
CA LEU A 115 8.81 -0.74 -6.56
C LEU A 115 10.24 -0.89 -7.12
N HIS A 116 10.42 -1.71 -8.18
CA HIS A 116 11.71 -1.81 -8.88
C HIS A 116 12.17 -0.44 -9.45
N LEU A 117 11.27 0.31 -10.09
CA LEU A 117 11.60 1.61 -10.66
C LEU A 117 11.97 2.64 -9.58
N LEU A 118 11.27 2.61 -8.44
CA LEU A 118 11.59 3.48 -7.30
C LEU A 118 12.91 3.10 -6.65
N MET A 119 13.24 1.80 -6.55
CA MET A 119 14.56 1.36 -6.09
C MET A 119 15.70 1.90 -6.96
N VAL A 120 15.53 1.94 -8.30
CA VAL A 120 16.52 2.55 -9.21
C VAL A 120 16.78 4.02 -8.87
N SER A 121 15.73 4.75 -8.45
CA SER A 121 15.84 6.17 -8.12
C SER A 121 16.36 6.42 -6.69
N PHE A 122 15.87 5.66 -5.72
CA PHE A 122 16.05 5.95 -4.30
C PHE A 122 17.14 5.10 -3.61
N TYR A 123 17.39 3.88 -4.07
CA TYR A 123 18.46 3.05 -3.52
C TYR A 123 19.77 3.34 -4.23
N GLN A 124 20.60 4.17 -3.61
CA GLN A 124 21.89 4.62 -4.13
C GLN A 124 23.01 4.19 -3.16
N PRO A 125 23.40 2.88 -3.16
CA PRO A 125 24.39 2.38 -2.22
C PRO A 125 25.78 2.97 -2.46
N THR A 126 26.47 3.23 -1.36
CA THR A 126 27.89 3.63 -1.33
C THR A 126 28.69 2.59 -0.53
N PRO A 127 30.03 2.62 -0.55
CA PRO A 127 30.84 1.70 0.26
C PRO A 127 30.56 1.74 1.76
N THR A 128 30.01 2.85 2.27
CA THR A 128 29.73 3.04 3.70
C THR A 128 28.25 3.08 4.03
N ARG A 129 27.36 3.39 3.06
CA ARG A 129 25.91 3.51 3.23
C ARG A 129 25.23 2.61 2.20
N PHE A 130 24.86 1.40 2.58
CA PHE A 130 24.34 0.40 1.63
C PHE A 130 23.26 -0.51 2.21
N LYS A 131 23.05 -0.50 3.53
CA LYS A 131 22.09 -1.40 4.19
C LYS A 131 20.66 -1.00 3.96
N ILE A 132 19.78 -1.99 3.95
CA ILE A 132 18.32 -1.83 3.86
C ILE A 132 17.68 -2.54 5.05
N ILE A 133 16.84 -1.83 5.81
CA ILE A 133 15.97 -2.42 6.82
C ILE A 133 14.66 -2.85 6.17
N VAL A 134 14.19 -4.03 6.51
CA VAL A 134 12.92 -4.64 6.08
C VAL A 134 12.31 -5.42 7.25
N GLU A 135 10.97 -5.55 7.30
CA GLU A 135 10.36 -6.47 8.25
C GLU A 135 10.65 -7.94 7.87
N GLY A 136 10.95 -8.77 8.84
CA GLY A 136 11.10 -10.21 8.64
C GLY A 136 9.78 -10.83 8.17
N GLY A 137 9.85 -11.68 7.14
CA GLY A 137 8.66 -12.21 6.49
C GLY A 137 7.90 -11.17 5.67
N ALA A 138 8.59 -10.24 5.02
CA ALA A 138 8.03 -9.34 4.02
C ALA A 138 7.29 -10.13 2.92
N PHE A 139 6.38 -9.46 2.19
CA PHE A 139 5.68 -10.12 1.10
C PHE A 139 6.70 -10.68 0.07
N PRO A 140 6.50 -11.91 -0.45
CA PRO A 140 7.53 -12.57 -1.26
C PRO A 140 8.03 -11.77 -2.47
N SER A 141 7.16 -11.03 -3.16
CA SER A 141 7.59 -10.21 -4.30
C SER A 141 8.51 -9.06 -3.88
N ASP A 142 8.33 -8.50 -2.68
CA ASP A 142 9.18 -7.44 -2.15
C ASP A 142 10.54 -7.99 -1.75
N GLN A 143 10.56 -9.15 -1.09
CA GLN A 143 11.80 -9.84 -0.75
C GLN A 143 12.65 -10.13 -2.00
N TYR A 144 12.04 -10.71 -3.04
CA TYR A 144 12.71 -10.99 -4.31
C TYR A 144 13.18 -9.70 -5.01
N MET A 145 12.38 -8.65 -4.97
CA MET A 145 12.75 -7.37 -5.55
C MET A 145 13.97 -6.78 -4.83
N LEU A 146 13.97 -6.74 -3.49
CA LEU A 146 15.09 -6.24 -2.70
C LEU A 146 16.38 -7.02 -3.01
N GLU A 147 16.33 -8.35 -2.95
CA GLU A 147 17.49 -9.20 -3.25
C GLU A 147 18.02 -8.99 -4.68
N THR A 148 17.11 -8.83 -5.65
CA THR A 148 17.49 -8.62 -7.06
C THR A 148 18.16 -7.26 -7.25
N GLN A 149 17.61 -6.21 -6.64
CA GLN A 149 18.20 -4.86 -6.70
C GLN A 149 19.57 -4.80 -6.01
N ILE A 150 19.71 -5.46 -4.87
CA ILE A 150 21.00 -5.56 -4.17
C ILE A 150 22.06 -6.25 -5.07
N LYS A 151 21.69 -7.38 -5.66
CA LYS A 151 22.58 -8.12 -6.60
C LYS A 151 22.90 -7.30 -7.85
N PHE A 152 21.95 -6.50 -8.35
CA PHE A 152 22.19 -5.59 -9.48
C PHE A 152 23.28 -4.56 -9.17
N HIS A 153 23.41 -4.12 -7.94
CA HIS A 153 24.50 -3.27 -7.47
C HIS A 153 25.82 -4.03 -7.15
N GLY A 154 25.87 -5.35 -7.37
CA GLY A 154 27.05 -6.16 -7.07
C GLY A 154 27.24 -6.45 -5.59
N LEU A 155 26.21 -6.30 -4.77
CA LEU A 155 26.23 -6.52 -3.32
C LEU A 155 25.62 -7.88 -2.95
N ASP A 156 25.96 -8.42 -1.78
CA ASP A 156 25.34 -9.62 -1.22
C ASP A 156 24.14 -9.26 -0.35
N PRO A 157 22.93 -9.80 -0.62
CA PRO A 157 21.78 -9.59 0.24
C PRO A 157 22.00 -9.91 1.71
N ASN A 158 22.84 -10.91 2.04
CA ASN A 158 23.14 -11.26 3.43
C ASN A 158 23.92 -10.17 4.18
N ASP A 159 24.68 -9.34 3.47
CA ASP A 159 25.42 -8.23 4.06
C ASP A 159 24.58 -6.95 4.13
N VAL A 160 23.58 -6.83 3.26
CA VAL A 160 22.80 -5.60 3.05
C VAL A 160 21.49 -5.62 3.82
N LEU A 161 20.74 -6.73 3.80
CA LEU A 161 19.41 -6.82 4.42
C LEU A 161 19.52 -6.94 5.94
N VAL A 162 18.83 -6.06 6.63
CA VAL A 162 18.62 -6.10 8.07
C VAL A 162 17.14 -6.42 8.31
N GLU A 163 16.85 -7.70 8.53
CA GLU A 163 15.50 -8.17 8.78
C GLU A 163 15.11 -7.98 10.25
N LEU A 164 14.03 -7.25 10.48
CA LEU A 164 13.46 -7.04 11.80
C LEU A 164 12.54 -8.19 12.18
N LEU A 165 12.81 -8.82 13.30
CA LEU A 165 11.99 -9.93 13.82
C LEU A 165 11.28 -9.51 15.11
N PRO A 166 10.05 -10.01 15.35
CA PRO A 166 9.38 -9.84 16.63
C PRO A 166 10.22 -10.39 17.78
N ARG A 167 10.05 -9.85 18.98
CA ARG A 167 10.66 -10.42 20.19
C ARG A 167 10.17 -11.85 20.42
N THR A 168 10.96 -12.63 21.11
CA THR A 168 10.60 -14.03 21.45
C THR A 168 9.22 -14.10 22.11
N GLY A 169 8.31 -14.86 21.49
CA GLY A 169 6.92 -15.02 21.95
C GLY A 169 5.96 -13.93 21.48
N GLU A 170 6.41 -12.94 20.68
CA GLU A 170 5.58 -11.93 20.05
C GLU A 170 5.37 -12.25 18.56
N PHE A 171 4.28 -11.73 17.98
CA PHE A 171 3.93 -11.91 16.57
C PHE A 171 4.01 -10.61 15.76
N THR A 172 4.21 -9.48 16.43
CA THR A 172 4.27 -8.16 15.86
C THR A 172 5.57 -7.46 16.24
N LEU A 173 6.00 -6.52 15.39
CA LEU A 173 7.15 -5.66 15.67
C LEU A 173 6.72 -4.48 16.54
N ARG A 174 7.51 -4.13 17.54
CA ARG A 174 7.30 -2.91 18.31
C ARG A 174 7.93 -1.73 17.59
N THR A 175 7.23 -0.60 17.58
CA THR A 175 7.74 0.62 16.93
C THR A 175 9.07 1.06 17.53
N GLU A 176 9.24 0.95 18.84
CA GLU A 176 10.49 1.29 19.52
C GLU A 176 11.67 0.44 19.04
N ASP A 177 11.46 -0.86 18.78
CA ASP A 177 12.51 -1.76 18.31
C ASP A 177 12.91 -1.43 16.87
N ILE A 178 11.95 -1.07 16.03
CA ILE A 178 12.20 -0.61 14.65
C ILE A 178 13.05 0.66 14.68
N VAL A 179 12.66 1.66 15.46
CA VAL A 179 13.35 2.94 15.58
C VAL A 179 14.76 2.76 16.16
N GLU A 180 14.91 1.90 17.18
CA GLU A 180 16.21 1.60 17.76
C GLU A 180 17.15 0.96 16.75
N GLU A 181 16.69 -0.01 15.96
CA GLU A 181 17.52 -0.66 14.94
C GLU A 181 17.91 0.32 13.83
N ILE A 182 17.00 1.22 13.39
CA ILE A 182 17.32 2.28 12.43
C ILE A 182 18.47 3.15 12.96
N ARG A 183 18.37 3.61 14.20
CA ARG A 183 19.41 4.45 14.82
C ARG A 183 20.73 3.69 15.00
N LYS A 184 20.69 2.42 15.36
CA LYS A 184 21.84 1.55 15.51
C LYS A 184 22.59 1.35 14.19
N GLN A 185 21.90 1.16 13.07
CA GLN A 185 22.52 1.09 11.75
C GLN A 185 23.14 2.42 11.33
N GLY A 186 22.57 3.54 11.73
CA GLY A 186 23.14 4.88 11.60
C GLY A 186 23.57 5.19 10.16
N SER A 187 24.82 5.63 9.99
CA SER A 187 25.35 6.04 8.68
C SER A 187 25.50 4.90 7.68
N SER A 188 25.39 3.63 8.09
CA SER A 188 25.42 2.48 7.16
C SER A 188 24.07 2.22 6.47
N LEU A 189 22.99 2.77 7.02
CA LEU A 189 21.65 2.59 6.49
C LEU A 189 21.39 3.48 5.28
N ALA A 190 21.10 2.88 4.15
CA ALA A 190 20.71 3.59 2.92
C ALA A 190 19.19 3.77 2.84
N MET A 191 18.42 2.77 3.28
CA MET A 191 16.98 2.74 3.08
C MET A 191 16.28 1.92 4.17
N VAL A 192 15.08 2.35 4.52
CA VAL A 192 14.06 1.51 5.14
C VAL A 192 13.00 1.22 4.08
N ASN A 193 12.70 -0.05 3.82
CA ASN A 193 11.62 -0.46 2.93
C ASN A 193 10.74 -1.47 3.65
N MET A 194 9.56 -1.05 4.08
CA MET A 194 8.63 -1.85 4.88
C MET A 194 7.22 -1.78 4.31
N ALA A 195 6.39 -2.77 4.67
CA ALA A 195 4.96 -2.67 4.41
C ALA A 195 4.31 -1.57 5.27
N GLY A 196 3.21 -0.97 4.79
CA GLY A 196 2.36 -0.14 5.64
C GLY A 196 1.50 -1.00 6.58
N ILE A 197 0.96 -2.11 6.05
CA ILE A 197 0.30 -3.17 6.82
C ILE A 197 0.95 -4.49 6.44
N GLN A 198 1.43 -5.22 7.44
CA GLN A 198 2.03 -6.53 7.25
C GLN A 198 0.95 -7.55 6.79
N TYR A 199 1.17 -8.21 5.66
CA TYR A 199 0.14 -9.01 4.98
C TYR A 199 -0.33 -10.23 5.77
N TYR A 200 0.51 -10.81 6.64
CA TYR A 200 0.21 -12.03 7.37
C TYR A 200 -0.41 -11.73 8.75
N THR A 201 0.13 -10.77 9.47
CA THR A 201 -0.30 -10.42 10.84
C THR A 201 -1.40 -9.35 10.86
N GLY A 202 -1.52 -8.54 9.79
CA GLY A 202 -2.42 -7.39 9.75
C GLY A 202 -1.92 -6.20 10.58
N GLN A 203 -0.68 -6.22 11.04
CA GLN A 203 -0.10 -5.11 11.81
C GLN A 203 0.02 -3.86 10.94
N LEU A 204 -0.59 -2.77 11.36
CA LEU A 204 -0.33 -1.42 10.84
C LEU A 204 0.94 -0.86 11.50
N PHE A 205 1.93 -0.52 10.69
CA PHE A 205 3.16 0.10 11.18
C PHE A 205 3.01 1.61 11.37
N ASP A 206 3.77 2.17 12.31
CA ASP A 206 3.86 3.62 12.50
C ASP A 206 4.79 4.23 11.44
N ILE A 207 4.22 4.50 10.25
CA ILE A 207 4.94 5.02 9.09
C ILE A 207 5.64 6.34 9.43
N GLN A 208 4.96 7.21 10.19
CA GLN A 208 5.52 8.52 10.58
C GLN A 208 6.79 8.36 11.44
N ALA A 209 6.72 7.56 12.50
CA ALA A 209 7.86 7.33 13.38
C ALA A 209 9.04 6.67 12.65
N ILE A 210 8.75 5.71 11.77
CA ILE A 210 9.76 5.01 10.97
C ILE A 210 10.44 5.97 9.99
N THR A 211 9.66 6.79 9.27
CA THR A 211 10.19 7.79 8.33
C THR A 211 11.07 8.81 9.05
N GLN A 212 10.60 9.33 10.18
CA GLN A 212 11.37 10.28 10.97
C GLN A 212 12.71 9.67 11.42
N ALA A 213 12.70 8.45 11.95
CA ALA A 213 13.92 7.77 12.39
C ALA A 213 14.89 7.51 11.22
N ALA A 214 14.38 7.14 10.03
CA ALA A 214 15.19 6.96 8.84
C ALA A 214 15.87 8.27 8.43
N HIS A 215 15.15 9.38 8.41
CA HIS A 215 15.68 10.70 8.08
C HIS A 215 16.70 11.20 9.10
N GLU A 216 16.51 10.92 10.40
CA GLU A 216 17.49 11.26 11.45
C GLU A 216 18.90 10.69 11.16
N VAL A 217 18.99 9.52 10.53
CA VAL A 217 20.26 8.89 10.14
C VAL A 217 20.64 9.13 8.68
N GLY A 218 19.84 9.89 7.93
CA GLY A 218 20.09 10.22 6.52
C GLY A 218 19.75 9.09 5.56
N ALA A 219 18.87 8.17 5.95
CA ALA A 219 18.33 7.09 5.11
C ALA A 219 17.02 7.51 4.44
N VAL A 220 16.69 6.84 3.34
CA VAL A 220 15.41 6.97 2.62
C VAL A 220 14.37 6.05 3.25
N ALA A 221 13.11 6.50 3.33
CA ALA A 221 11.98 5.70 3.81
C ALA A 221 10.97 5.45 2.69
N GLY A 222 10.80 4.19 2.30
CA GLY A 222 9.84 3.72 1.31
C GLY A 222 8.90 2.66 1.86
N PHE A 223 7.66 2.61 1.35
CA PHE A 223 6.64 1.69 1.86
C PHE A 223 5.87 1.00 0.75
N ASP A 224 5.62 -0.30 0.94
CA ASP A 224 4.57 -1.05 0.24
C ASP A 224 3.24 -0.85 0.97
N LEU A 225 2.32 -0.16 0.32
CA LEU A 225 1.00 0.16 0.87
C LEU A 225 -0.12 -0.71 0.30
N ALA A 226 0.19 -1.86 -0.31
CA ALA A 226 -0.82 -2.72 -0.94
C ALA A 226 -2.00 -3.04 -0.01
N HIS A 227 -1.75 -3.24 1.28
CA HIS A 227 -2.78 -3.49 2.29
C HIS A 227 -3.25 -2.23 3.03
N ALA A 228 -2.52 -1.12 2.94
CA ALA A 228 -2.81 0.10 3.69
C ALA A 228 -3.61 1.12 2.88
N ALA A 229 -3.31 1.30 1.58
CA ALA A 229 -4.01 2.26 0.74
C ALA A 229 -5.51 1.95 0.64
N GLY A 230 -6.34 2.92 1.05
CA GLY A 230 -7.79 2.75 1.11
C GLY A 230 -8.33 1.94 2.30
N ASN A 231 -7.45 1.35 3.14
CA ASN A 231 -7.84 0.57 4.33
C ASN A 231 -7.46 1.26 5.65
N ALA A 232 -6.44 2.09 5.65
CA ALA A 232 -6.01 2.85 6.81
C ALA A 232 -5.89 4.34 6.44
N PRO A 233 -6.13 5.26 7.40
CA PRO A 233 -5.84 6.67 7.20
C PRO A 233 -4.34 6.88 6.96
N LEU A 234 -4.01 7.55 5.86
CA LEU A 234 -2.64 7.85 5.45
C LEU A 234 -2.45 9.36 5.31
N HIS A 235 -1.27 9.85 5.64
CA HIS A 235 -0.87 11.25 5.53
C HIS A 235 0.57 11.32 5.00
N LEU A 236 0.80 10.74 3.80
CA LEU A 236 2.16 10.52 3.28
C LEU A 236 2.95 11.82 3.10
N HIS A 237 2.27 12.92 2.67
CA HIS A 237 2.89 14.24 2.56
C HIS A 237 3.35 14.77 3.93
N ASP A 238 2.43 14.78 4.91
CA ASP A 238 2.72 15.30 6.25
C ASP A 238 3.74 14.45 7.01
N TRP A 239 3.83 13.17 6.70
CA TRP A 239 4.81 12.24 7.27
C TRP A 239 6.16 12.27 6.57
N ASP A 240 6.28 13.05 5.47
CA ASP A 240 7.50 13.22 4.68
C ASP A 240 8.07 11.91 4.14
N VAL A 241 7.19 10.99 3.71
CA VAL A 241 7.57 9.71 3.12
C VAL A 241 8.25 9.93 1.78
N ASP A 242 9.40 9.29 1.54
CA ASP A 242 10.17 9.50 0.30
C ASP A 242 9.50 8.86 -0.90
N PHE A 243 8.99 7.63 -0.77
CA PHE A 243 8.18 6.97 -1.79
C PHE A 243 7.26 5.90 -1.20
N ALA A 244 6.22 5.56 -1.96
CA ALA A 244 5.33 4.44 -1.64
C ALA A 244 4.75 3.83 -2.93
N THR A 245 4.35 2.55 -2.83
CA THR A 245 3.67 1.79 -3.89
C THR A 245 2.43 1.10 -3.34
N TRP A 246 1.42 0.87 -4.17
CA TRP A 246 0.22 0.10 -3.79
C TRP A 246 -0.46 -0.53 -5.01
#